data_c2079eb746147c619ce5863b2a21176c
#
_entry.id   c2079eb746147c619ce5863b2a21176c
#
_cell.length_a   1.000
_cell.length_b   1.000
_cell.length_c   1.000
_cell.angle_alpha   90.00
_cell.angle_beta   90.00
_cell.angle_gamma   90.00
#
_symmetry.space_group_name_H-M   'P 1'
#
loop_
_entity.id
_entity.type
_entity.pdbx_description
1 polymer ?
#
loop_
_entity_poly.entity_id
_entity_poly.type
_entity_poly.pdbx_seq_one_letter_code
_entity_poly.pdbx_strand_id
1 'polypeptide(L)'
;MAIRDVSFELFPGTDTAIVGPNGAGKSTLVKGILDLIPRTAGKIEVFGFPVSRLGNLRQLLGYVPQNFIFDRSFPISTSELVGLGISNNSSVNSWLCKLGKFRQIRQQESTAIKVALQRTNSYHLRHKPLGTLSGGELKRVLLAYCLVSPRKLLVLDEAFAGVDIQGAADFYALLNQLKLEEGWTILQVSHDIDMVNRHCDRVLCLNQTLVCSGKPEIALSPQNLLATYGPGFSRYQHHH
;
A
#
# COMPACT_ATOMS: atom_id res chain seq x y z
N MET A 1 15.10 -16.58 -11.58
CA MET A 1 14.74 -16.32 -10.18
C MET A 1 14.73 -14.82 -9.99
N ALA A 2 13.65 -14.21 -9.51
CA ALA A 2 13.52 -12.75 -9.51
C ALA A 2 14.23 -12.07 -8.31
N ILE A 3 14.30 -12.78 -7.17
CA ILE A 3 14.97 -12.31 -5.95
C ILE A 3 15.59 -13.50 -5.21
N ARG A 4 16.69 -13.26 -4.48
CA ARG A 4 17.38 -14.25 -3.65
C ARG A 4 18.04 -13.57 -2.45
N ASP A 5 18.15 -14.32 -1.35
CA ASP A 5 18.90 -13.90 -0.14
C ASP A 5 18.49 -12.51 0.38
N VAL A 6 17.17 -12.24 0.40
CA VAL A 6 16.61 -10.99 0.92
C VAL A 6 16.09 -11.24 2.33
N SER A 7 16.72 -10.60 3.32
CA SER A 7 16.29 -10.65 4.72
C SER A 7 16.19 -9.24 5.30
N PHE A 8 15.06 -8.90 5.87
CA PHE A 8 14.81 -7.61 6.55
C PHE A 8 13.65 -7.72 7.52
N GLU A 9 13.49 -6.70 8.33
CA GLU A 9 12.38 -6.54 9.26
C GLU A 9 11.69 -5.20 9.04
N LEU A 10 10.37 -5.17 9.17
CA LEU A 10 9.56 -3.95 9.24
C LEU A 10 9.26 -3.64 10.71
N PHE A 11 9.50 -2.40 11.11
CA PHE A 11 9.21 -1.96 12.46
C PHE A 11 7.78 -1.39 12.54
N PRO A 12 7.02 -1.73 13.59
CA PRO A 12 5.67 -1.19 13.76
C PRO A 12 5.67 0.35 13.76
N GLY A 13 4.67 0.94 13.11
CA GLY A 13 4.52 2.40 13.05
C GLY A 13 5.57 3.13 12.21
N THR A 14 6.29 2.43 11.32
CA THR A 14 7.27 3.05 10.42
C THR A 14 6.82 2.96 8.96
N ASP A 15 7.31 3.91 8.16
CA ASP A 15 7.20 3.89 6.71
C ASP A 15 8.53 3.44 6.10
N THR A 16 8.52 2.28 5.43
CA THR A 16 9.70 1.69 4.80
C THR A 16 9.52 1.66 3.28
N ALA A 17 10.43 2.30 2.55
CA ALA A 17 10.44 2.27 1.10
C ALA A 17 11.36 1.18 0.54
N ILE A 18 10.91 0.49 -0.50
CA ILE A 18 11.73 -0.38 -1.35
C ILE A 18 12.05 0.41 -2.62
N VAL A 19 13.35 0.62 -2.87
CA VAL A 19 13.84 1.30 -4.07
C VAL A 19 14.75 0.38 -4.88
N GLY A 20 14.92 0.64 -6.18
CA GLY A 20 15.79 -0.14 -7.05
C GLY A 20 15.35 -0.05 -8.50
N PRO A 21 16.19 -0.50 -9.46
CA PRO A 21 15.91 -0.41 -10.87
C PRO A 21 14.71 -1.26 -11.31
N ASN A 22 14.23 -1.03 -12.54
CA ASN A 22 13.23 -1.90 -13.13
C ASN A 22 13.80 -3.33 -13.27
N GLY A 23 12.98 -4.33 -12.96
CA GLY A 23 13.42 -5.73 -12.94
C GLY A 23 14.18 -6.16 -11.67
N ALA A 24 14.42 -5.27 -10.72
CA ALA A 24 15.08 -5.59 -9.44
C ALA A 24 14.34 -6.60 -8.55
N GLY A 25 13.06 -6.88 -8.87
CA GLY A 25 12.25 -7.83 -8.12
C GLY A 25 11.36 -7.18 -7.03
N LYS A 26 11.21 -5.85 -7.00
CA LYS A 26 10.43 -5.11 -6.00
C LYS A 26 8.99 -5.62 -5.86
N SER A 27 8.24 -5.66 -6.96
CA SER A 27 6.85 -6.17 -6.96
C SER A 27 6.78 -7.69 -6.69
N THR A 28 7.83 -8.45 -7.06
CA THR A 28 7.94 -9.86 -6.70
C THR A 28 8.09 -10.04 -5.19
N LEU A 29 8.94 -9.22 -4.56
CA LEU A 29 9.11 -9.22 -3.11
C LEU A 29 7.79 -8.89 -2.40
N VAL A 30 7.11 -7.81 -2.82
CA VAL A 30 5.79 -7.42 -2.30
C VAL A 30 4.77 -8.55 -2.44
N LYS A 31 4.66 -9.15 -3.62
CA LYS A 31 3.73 -10.27 -3.85
C LYS A 31 4.08 -11.50 -3.01
N GLY A 32 5.36 -11.76 -2.76
CA GLY A 32 5.82 -12.81 -1.84
C GLY A 32 5.43 -12.54 -0.39
N ILE A 33 5.60 -11.29 0.09
CA ILE A 33 5.19 -10.86 1.45
C ILE A 33 3.68 -11.03 1.65
N LEU A 34 2.89 -10.76 0.61
CA LEU A 34 1.44 -10.88 0.64
C LEU A 34 0.93 -12.33 0.38
N ASP A 35 1.83 -13.28 0.15
CA ASP A 35 1.50 -14.67 -0.20
C ASP A 35 0.65 -14.79 -1.48
N LEU A 36 0.87 -13.89 -2.43
CA LEU A 36 0.20 -13.86 -3.73
C LEU A 36 0.92 -14.70 -4.80
N ILE A 37 2.18 -15.07 -4.54
CA ILE A 37 2.99 -15.94 -5.39
C ILE A 37 3.71 -16.98 -4.52
N PRO A 38 3.95 -18.19 -5.04
CA PRO A 38 4.67 -19.22 -4.31
C PRO A 38 6.13 -18.83 -4.09
N ARG A 39 6.66 -19.19 -2.93
CA ARG A 39 8.09 -19.08 -2.60
C ARG A 39 8.78 -20.40 -2.86
N THR A 40 10.02 -20.34 -3.34
CA THR A 40 10.88 -21.52 -3.50
C THR A 40 11.64 -21.85 -2.23
N ALA A 41 11.98 -20.82 -1.42
CA ALA A 41 12.69 -20.96 -0.15
C ALA A 41 12.42 -19.74 0.76
N GLY A 42 12.90 -19.77 1.98
CA GLY A 42 12.80 -18.68 2.95
C GLY A 42 11.52 -18.69 3.78
N LYS A 43 11.46 -17.78 4.75
CA LYS A 43 10.38 -17.63 5.71
C LYS A 43 9.88 -16.18 5.69
N ILE A 44 8.58 -16.00 5.67
CA ILE A 44 7.95 -14.68 5.82
C ILE A 44 6.95 -14.77 6.98
N GLU A 45 7.13 -13.89 7.93
CA GLU A 45 6.21 -13.72 9.07
C GLU A 45 5.62 -12.32 9.04
N VAL A 46 4.33 -12.23 9.34
CA VAL A 46 3.59 -10.98 9.47
C VAL A 46 2.81 -11.05 10.78
N PHE A 47 2.94 -10.01 11.61
CA PHE A 47 2.36 -9.99 12.97
C PHE A 47 2.81 -11.17 13.86
N GLY A 48 4.02 -11.71 13.65
CA GLY A 48 4.56 -12.86 14.38
C GLY A 48 4.07 -14.23 13.90
N PHE A 49 3.29 -14.29 12.81
CA PHE A 49 2.77 -15.53 12.24
C PHE A 49 3.28 -15.74 10.80
N PRO A 50 3.52 -17.00 10.39
CA PRO A 50 3.78 -17.30 8.99
C PRO A 50 2.68 -16.75 8.11
N VAL A 51 3.05 -16.05 7.02
CA VAL A 51 2.06 -15.35 6.16
C VAL A 51 1.00 -16.30 5.60
N SER A 52 1.34 -17.57 5.37
CA SER A 52 0.39 -18.62 4.95
C SER A 52 -0.63 -19.03 6.02
N ARG A 53 -0.43 -18.61 7.28
CA ARG A 53 -1.28 -18.97 8.43
C ARG A 53 -1.93 -17.76 9.10
N LEU A 54 -2.01 -16.63 8.41
CA LEU A 54 -2.59 -15.40 8.99
C LEU A 54 -4.09 -15.53 9.33
N GLY A 55 -4.84 -16.36 8.63
CA GLY A 55 -6.28 -16.49 8.88
C GLY A 55 -6.98 -15.13 8.91
N ASN A 56 -7.69 -14.84 9.99
CA ASN A 56 -8.41 -13.56 10.18
C ASN A 56 -7.47 -12.34 10.28
N LEU A 57 -6.19 -12.51 10.61
CA LEU A 57 -5.24 -11.40 10.64
C LEU A 57 -4.95 -10.82 9.25
N ARG A 58 -5.25 -11.57 8.17
CA ARG A 58 -5.11 -11.07 6.79
C ARG A 58 -5.94 -9.82 6.54
N GLN A 59 -7.06 -9.65 7.22
CA GLN A 59 -7.88 -8.44 7.14
C GLN A 59 -7.17 -7.17 7.68
N LEU A 60 -6.10 -7.32 8.47
CA LEU A 60 -5.28 -6.21 8.95
C LEU A 60 -4.23 -5.75 7.92
N LEU A 61 -4.14 -6.42 6.76
CA LEU A 61 -3.31 -6.01 5.63
C LEU A 61 -4.14 -5.17 4.66
N GLY A 62 -3.61 -4.04 4.26
CA GLY A 62 -4.07 -3.27 3.10
C GLY A 62 -3.08 -3.41 1.96
N TYR A 63 -3.55 -3.52 0.73
CA TYR A 63 -2.68 -3.58 -0.45
C TYR A 63 -3.22 -2.74 -1.58
N VAL A 64 -2.39 -1.83 -2.08
CA VAL A 64 -2.66 -1.05 -3.29
C VAL A 64 -1.67 -1.50 -4.36
N PRO A 65 -2.11 -2.24 -5.39
CA PRO A 65 -1.24 -2.76 -6.44
C PRO A 65 -0.82 -1.66 -7.42
N GLN A 66 0.32 -1.87 -8.09
CA GLN A 66 0.77 -1.03 -9.19
C GLN A 66 -0.27 -0.92 -10.31
N ASN A 67 -0.79 -2.07 -10.73
CA ASN A 67 -1.84 -2.19 -11.73
C ASN A 67 -3.02 -2.96 -11.13
N PHE A 68 -4.16 -2.31 -11.08
CA PHE A 68 -5.42 -2.95 -10.70
C PHE A 68 -6.15 -3.37 -11.99
N ILE A 69 -6.09 -4.66 -12.27
CA ILE A 69 -6.71 -5.25 -13.47
C ILE A 69 -8.13 -5.69 -13.12
N PHE A 70 -9.10 -5.12 -13.81
CA PHE A 70 -10.51 -5.47 -13.69
C PHE A 70 -11.23 -5.26 -15.03
N ASP A 71 -12.36 -5.88 -15.21
CA ASP A 71 -13.23 -5.62 -16.36
C ASP A 71 -13.87 -4.23 -16.22
N ARG A 72 -13.48 -3.30 -17.08
CA ARG A 72 -13.99 -1.92 -17.06
C ARG A 72 -15.48 -1.81 -17.36
N SER A 73 -16.07 -2.83 -17.98
CA SER A 73 -17.51 -2.90 -18.25
C SER A 73 -18.32 -3.35 -17.03
N PHE A 74 -17.64 -3.88 -15.98
CA PHE A 74 -18.31 -4.33 -14.77
C PHE A 74 -18.98 -3.16 -14.04
N PRO A 75 -20.31 -3.20 -13.82
CA PRO A 75 -21.09 -2.07 -13.34
C PRO A 75 -20.96 -1.90 -11.82
N ILE A 76 -19.74 -1.65 -11.33
CA ILE A 76 -19.49 -1.36 -9.93
C ILE A 76 -19.15 0.13 -9.75
N SER A 77 -19.79 0.77 -8.80
CA SER A 77 -19.50 2.16 -8.42
C SER A 77 -18.30 2.21 -7.46
N THR A 78 -17.71 3.39 -7.36
CA THR A 78 -16.63 3.70 -6.41
C THR A 78 -17.02 3.38 -4.95
N SER A 79 -18.23 3.74 -4.52
CA SER A 79 -18.72 3.44 -3.16
C SER A 79 -18.86 1.95 -2.91
N GLU A 80 -19.37 1.21 -3.88
CA GLU A 80 -19.51 -0.25 -3.77
C GLU A 80 -18.14 -0.93 -3.66
N LEU A 81 -17.16 -0.53 -4.48
CA LEU A 81 -15.80 -1.04 -4.34
C LEU A 81 -15.24 -0.78 -2.94
N VAL A 82 -15.34 0.45 -2.44
CA VAL A 82 -14.83 0.79 -1.10
C VAL A 82 -15.57 -0.02 -0.02
N GLY A 83 -16.88 -0.23 -0.18
CA GLY A 83 -17.67 -1.08 0.71
C GLY A 83 -17.19 -2.52 0.82
N LEU A 84 -16.61 -3.09 -0.25
CA LEU A 84 -16.01 -4.43 -0.21
C LEU A 84 -14.79 -4.51 0.73
N GLY A 85 -14.17 -3.38 1.05
CA GLY A 85 -13.05 -3.30 2.00
C GLY A 85 -13.49 -3.39 3.47
N ILE A 86 -14.79 -3.31 3.76
CA ILE A 86 -15.30 -3.44 5.12
C ILE A 86 -15.08 -4.89 5.59
N SER A 87 -14.29 -5.02 6.65
CA SER A 87 -14.02 -6.31 7.26
C SER A 87 -15.28 -6.82 7.97
N ASN A 88 -16.01 -7.70 7.31
CA ASN A 88 -17.12 -8.40 7.93
C ASN A 88 -16.57 -9.48 8.87
N ASN A 89 -16.53 -9.20 10.16
CA ASN A 89 -16.52 -10.25 11.18
C ASN A 89 -17.88 -10.99 11.11
N SER A 90 -17.97 -11.88 10.14
CA SER A 90 -19.18 -12.54 9.67
C SER A 90 -19.91 -13.38 10.74
N SER A 91 -19.25 -13.70 11.84
CA SER A 91 -19.89 -14.45 12.95
C SER A 91 -20.78 -13.59 13.85
N VAL A 92 -20.50 -12.28 13.96
CA VAL A 92 -21.30 -11.36 14.79
C VAL A 92 -22.48 -10.77 14.01
N ASN A 93 -22.31 -10.55 12.70
CA ASN A 93 -23.33 -9.90 11.87
C ASN A 93 -24.51 -10.82 11.51
N SER A 94 -24.30 -12.13 11.42
CA SER A 94 -25.35 -13.08 10.99
C SER A 94 -26.53 -13.16 11.97
N TRP A 95 -26.32 -13.11 13.27
CA TRP A 95 -27.42 -13.14 14.24
C TRP A 95 -27.95 -11.74 14.58
N LEU A 96 -27.09 -10.69 14.56
CA LEU A 96 -27.52 -9.30 14.72
C LEU A 96 -28.44 -8.85 13.58
N CYS A 97 -28.25 -9.41 12.38
CA CYS A 97 -29.18 -9.23 11.27
C CYS A 97 -30.58 -9.73 11.59
N LYS A 98 -30.72 -10.80 12.39
CA LYS A 98 -32.00 -11.33 12.81
C LYS A 98 -32.72 -10.47 13.89
N LEU A 99 -32.03 -9.52 14.50
CA LEU A 99 -32.53 -8.66 15.59
C LEU A 99 -32.96 -7.25 15.16
N GLY A 100 -33.21 -6.99 13.89
CA GLY A 100 -33.71 -5.69 13.39
C GLY A 100 -32.70 -4.53 13.37
N LYS A 101 -31.41 -4.77 13.64
CA LYS A 101 -30.35 -3.73 13.61
C LYS A 101 -29.79 -3.43 12.21
N PHE A 102 -30.37 -3.96 11.16
CA PHE A 102 -29.96 -3.74 9.77
C PHE A 102 -29.78 -2.28 9.38
N ARG A 103 -30.66 -1.42 9.85
CA ARG A 103 -30.64 0.01 9.49
C ARG A 103 -29.40 0.70 10.11
N GLN A 104 -29.07 0.33 11.33
CA GLN A 104 -27.93 0.91 12.05
C GLN A 104 -26.58 0.43 11.46
N ILE A 105 -26.48 -0.85 11.10
CA ILE A 105 -25.29 -1.41 10.44
C ILE A 105 -25.06 -0.74 9.08
N ARG A 106 -26.08 -0.66 8.23
CA ARG A 106 -25.98 0.03 6.93
C ARG A 106 -25.61 1.51 7.06
N GLN A 107 -26.07 2.18 8.09
CA GLN A 107 -25.74 3.57 8.35
C GLN A 107 -24.26 3.71 8.78
N GLN A 108 -23.76 2.80 9.62
CA GLN A 108 -22.35 2.76 10.01
C GLN A 108 -21.43 2.46 8.83
N GLU A 109 -21.77 1.47 7.99
CA GLU A 109 -21.04 1.13 6.76
C GLU A 109 -21.01 2.33 5.78
N SER A 110 -22.13 2.97 5.56
CA SER A 110 -22.23 4.17 4.70
C SER A 110 -21.38 5.33 5.24
N THR A 111 -21.32 5.51 6.56
CA THR A 111 -20.48 6.53 7.19
C THR A 111 -18.99 6.19 7.04
N ALA A 112 -18.60 4.93 7.25
CA ALA A 112 -17.21 4.49 7.08
C ALA A 112 -16.73 4.68 5.63
N ILE A 113 -17.55 4.31 4.64
CA ILE A 113 -17.26 4.53 3.21
C ILE A 113 -17.09 6.03 2.92
N LYS A 114 -18.01 6.87 3.43
CA LYS A 114 -17.92 8.32 3.26
C LYS A 114 -16.61 8.87 3.82
N VAL A 115 -16.27 8.52 5.05
CA VAL A 115 -15.04 8.97 5.71
C VAL A 115 -13.80 8.52 4.94
N ALA A 116 -13.73 7.24 4.54
CA ALA A 116 -12.61 6.72 3.77
C ALA A 116 -12.41 7.47 2.43
N LEU A 117 -13.50 7.73 1.70
CA LEU A 117 -13.46 8.50 0.45
C LEU A 117 -13.10 9.97 0.66
N GLN A 118 -13.53 10.58 1.77
CA GLN A 118 -13.15 11.96 2.11
C GLN A 118 -11.66 12.06 2.43
N ARG A 119 -11.11 11.13 3.22
CA ARG A 119 -9.68 11.09 3.57
C ARG A 119 -8.77 10.97 2.35
N THR A 120 -9.23 10.29 1.30
CA THR A 120 -8.48 10.14 0.04
C THR A 120 -8.82 11.17 -1.02
N ASN A 121 -9.56 12.24 -0.66
CA ASN A 121 -10.06 13.26 -1.59
C ASN A 121 -10.81 12.66 -2.80
N SER A 122 -11.60 11.59 -2.57
CA SER A 122 -12.30 10.83 -3.62
C SER A 122 -13.81 10.83 -3.46
N TYR A 123 -14.36 11.54 -2.47
CA TYR A 123 -15.81 11.49 -2.17
C TYR A 123 -16.69 11.99 -3.34
N HIS A 124 -16.18 12.92 -4.14
CA HIS A 124 -16.89 13.41 -5.34
C HIS A 124 -17.05 12.31 -6.41
N LEU A 125 -16.25 11.25 -6.34
CA LEU A 125 -16.27 10.09 -7.26
C LEU A 125 -17.23 8.98 -6.82
N ARG A 126 -17.87 9.07 -5.66
CA ARG A 126 -18.59 7.98 -4.99
C ARG A 126 -19.63 7.24 -5.85
N HIS A 127 -20.23 7.93 -6.80
CA HIS A 127 -21.24 7.37 -7.72
C HIS A 127 -20.70 7.08 -9.11
N LYS A 128 -19.44 7.44 -9.40
CA LYS A 128 -18.83 7.13 -10.70
C LYS A 128 -18.59 5.62 -10.85
N PRO A 129 -18.88 5.05 -12.03
CA PRO A 129 -18.46 3.70 -12.37
C PRO A 129 -16.93 3.58 -12.32
N LEU A 130 -16.41 2.49 -11.76
CA LEU A 130 -14.98 2.28 -11.59
C LEU A 130 -14.20 2.35 -12.91
N GLY A 131 -14.80 1.84 -14.00
CA GLY A 131 -14.18 1.82 -15.34
C GLY A 131 -13.95 3.19 -15.96
N THR A 132 -14.60 4.26 -15.42
CA THR A 132 -14.47 5.63 -15.93
C THR A 132 -13.42 6.46 -15.18
N LEU A 133 -12.80 5.90 -14.14
CA LEU A 133 -11.82 6.61 -13.33
C LEU A 133 -10.48 6.73 -14.08
N SER A 134 -9.80 7.86 -13.91
CA SER A 134 -8.40 8.00 -14.28
C SER A 134 -7.51 7.12 -13.39
N GLY A 135 -6.26 6.88 -13.80
CA GLY A 135 -5.32 6.08 -13.00
C GLY A 135 -5.08 6.64 -11.59
N GLY A 136 -4.96 7.95 -11.45
CA GLY A 136 -4.80 8.63 -10.16
C GLY A 136 -6.06 8.57 -9.30
N GLU A 137 -7.26 8.78 -9.89
CA GLU A 137 -8.54 8.62 -9.19
C GLU A 137 -8.70 7.19 -8.68
N LEU A 138 -8.40 6.19 -9.51
CA LEU A 138 -8.48 4.78 -9.13
C LEU A 138 -7.55 4.45 -7.95
N LYS A 139 -6.31 4.94 -7.94
CA LYS A 139 -5.37 4.72 -6.84
C LYS A 139 -5.86 5.33 -5.53
N ARG A 140 -6.43 6.55 -5.55
CA ARG A 140 -7.06 7.16 -4.37
C ARG A 140 -8.24 6.33 -3.87
N VAL A 141 -9.05 5.80 -4.76
CA VAL A 141 -10.18 4.92 -4.41
C VAL A 141 -9.72 3.59 -3.83
N LEU A 142 -8.66 2.99 -4.39
CA LEU A 142 -8.05 1.78 -3.82
C LEU A 142 -7.44 2.01 -2.43
N LEU A 143 -6.89 3.20 -2.20
CA LEU A 143 -6.48 3.57 -0.84
C LEU A 143 -7.71 3.71 0.08
N ALA A 144 -8.79 4.35 -0.35
CA ALA A 144 -10.03 4.41 0.43
C ALA A 144 -10.58 3.01 0.76
N TYR A 145 -10.50 2.06 -0.16
CA TYR A 145 -10.80 0.64 0.07
C TYR A 145 -9.95 0.05 1.20
N CYS A 146 -8.67 0.42 1.30
CA CYS A 146 -7.82 -0.01 2.41
C CYS A 146 -8.20 0.70 3.74
N LEU A 147 -8.65 1.97 3.68
CA LEU A 147 -8.95 2.79 4.85
C LEU A 147 -10.32 2.56 5.47
N VAL A 148 -11.25 1.92 4.76
CA VAL A 148 -12.63 1.75 5.24
C VAL A 148 -12.75 0.84 6.47
N SER A 149 -11.72 0.06 6.76
CA SER A 149 -11.58 -0.78 7.95
C SER A 149 -10.19 -0.59 8.58
N PRO A 150 -10.06 -0.76 9.89
CA PRO A 150 -8.77 -0.67 10.56
C PRO A 150 -7.76 -1.66 9.99
N ARG A 151 -6.56 -1.18 9.66
CA ARG A 151 -5.43 -1.98 9.19
C ARG A 151 -4.23 -1.76 10.11
N LYS A 152 -3.24 -2.64 10.02
CA LYS A 152 -1.96 -2.51 10.74
C LYS A 152 -0.76 -2.44 9.79
N LEU A 153 -0.88 -3.05 8.62
CA LEU A 153 0.15 -2.99 7.59
C LEU A 153 -0.48 -2.59 6.26
N LEU A 154 -0.01 -1.49 5.68
CA LEU A 154 -0.36 -1.02 4.36
C LEU A 154 0.80 -1.26 3.41
N VAL A 155 0.56 -1.99 2.33
CA VAL A 155 1.53 -2.28 1.28
C VAL A 155 1.12 -1.53 0.01
N LEU A 156 2.04 -0.72 -0.51
CA LEU A 156 1.83 0.15 -1.67
C LEU A 156 2.84 -0.24 -2.77
N ASP A 157 2.36 -0.76 -3.88
CA ASP A 157 3.22 -1.13 -5.01
C ASP A 157 3.11 -0.04 -6.10
N GLU A 158 4.05 0.91 -6.10
CA GLU A 158 4.10 2.06 -7.01
C GLU A 158 2.78 2.88 -7.05
N ALA A 159 2.19 3.08 -5.88
CA ALA A 159 0.89 3.72 -5.75
C ALA A 159 0.88 5.19 -6.23
N PHE A 160 2.04 5.85 -6.29
CA PHE A 160 2.18 7.26 -6.70
C PHE A 160 2.43 7.44 -8.20
N ALA A 161 2.71 6.39 -8.95
CA ALA A 161 2.97 6.51 -10.39
C ALA A 161 1.76 7.10 -11.13
N GLY A 162 1.96 8.22 -11.83
CA GLY A 162 0.91 8.94 -12.56
C GLY A 162 0.00 9.84 -11.72
N VAL A 163 0.35 10.12 -10.48
CA VAL A 163 -0.27 11.15 -9.64
C VAL A 163 0.52 12.46 -9.86
N ASP A 164 -0.18 13.59 -9.93
CA ASP A 164 0.47 14.90 -10.03
C ASP A 164 1.19 15.29 -8.71
N ILE A 165 2.00 16.33 -8.75
CA ILE A 165 2.84 16.75 -7.60
C ILE A 165 1.98 17.05 -6.38
N GLN A 166 0.87 17.77 -6.56
CA GLN A 166 -0.02 18.12 -5.45
C GLN A 166 -0.69 16.87 -4.87
N GLY A 167 -1.20 15.98 -5.73
CA GLY A 167 -1.80 14.71 -5.31
C GLY A 167 -0.81 13.78 -4.61
N ALA A 168 0.46 13.81 -5.01
CA ALA A 168 1.52 13.06 -4.32
C ALA A 168 1.78 13.63 -2.91
N ALA A 169 1.85 14.95 -2.77
CA ALA A 169 2.04 15.60 -1.46
C ALA A 169 0.88 15.28 -0.50
N ASP A 170 -0.38 15.41 -0.97
CA ASP A 170 -1.57 15.07 -0.18
C ASP A 170 -1.56 13.59 0.26
N PHE A 171 -1.09 12.70 -0.62
CA PHE A 171 -1.01 11.28 -0.32
C PHE A 171 0.05 10.97 0.75
N TYR A 172 1.25 11.57 0.66
CA TYR A 172 2.27 11.41 1.70
C TYR A 172 1.84 12.02 3.03
N ALA A 173 1.13 13.15 3.03
CA ALA A 173 0.53 13.72 4.22
C ALA A 173 -0.45 12.75 4.89
N LEU A 174 -1.31 12.09 4.10
CA LEU A 174 -2.22 11.07 4.59
C LEU A 174 -1.47 9.85 5.15
N LEU A 175 -0.43 9.34 4.45
CA LEU A 175 0.37 8.22 4.97
C LEU A 175 1.04 8.57 6.30
N ASN A 176 1.55 9.78 6.42
CA ASN A 176 2.14 10.25 7.67
C ASN A 176 1.11 10.34 8.81
N GLN A 177 -0.11 10.82 8.51
CA GLN A 177 -1.21 10.81 9.46
C GLN A 177 -1.56 9.39 9.92
N LEU A 178 -1.71 8.43 8.99
CA LEU A 178 -1.98 7.02 9.31
C LEU A 178 -0.91 6.44 10.23
N LYS A 179 0.36 6.75 9.95
CA LYS A 179 1.49 6.29 10.75
C LYS A 179 1.47 6.88 12.16
N LEU A 180 1.36 8.20 12.28
CA LEU A 180 1.51 8.92 13.56
C LEU A 180 0.27 8.80 14.45
N GLU A 181 -0.94 8.89 13.88
CA GLU A 181 -2.18 8.93 14.65
C GLU A 181 -2.80 7.54 14.84
N GLU A 182 -2.62 6.63 13.89
CA GLU A 182 -3.27 5.32 13.90
C GLU A 182 -2.27 4.15 14.07
N GLY A 183 -0.97 4.44 14.11
CA GLY A 183 0.07 3.44 14.33
C GLY A 183 0.24 2.44 13.18
N TRP A 184 -0.13 2.82 11.94
CA TRP A 184 0.02 1.93 10.79
C TRP A 184 1.50 1.76 10.43
N THR A 185 1.84 0.55 10.04
CA THR A 185 3.12 0.26 9.39
C THR A 185 2.92 0.32 7.89
N ILE A 186 3.84 0.99 7.18
CA ILE A 186 3.75 1.19 5.73
C ILE A 186 4.96 0.55 5.08
N LEU A 187 4.71 -0.22 4.02
CA LEU A 187 5.72 -0.72 3.10
C LEU A 187 5.37 -0.23 1.71
N GLN A 188 6.23 0.59 1.12
CA GLN A 188 5.97 1.14 -0.20
C GLN A 188 7.09 0.84 -1.20
N VAL A 189 6.73 0.56 -2.43
CA VAL A 189 7.65 0.54 -3.56
C VAL A 189 7.59 1.90 -4.24
N SER A 190 8.74 2.55 -4.40
CA SER A 190 8.83 3.87 -5.03
C SER A 190 10.03 3.96 -5.99
N HIS A 191 9.87 4.74 -7.04
CA HIS A 191 10.95 5.17 -7.94
C HIS A 191 11.40 6.61 -7.63
N ASP A 192 10.64 7.34 -6.84
CA ASP A 192 10.92 8.73 -6.47
C ASP A 192 11.83 8.78 -5.25
N ILE A 193 13.14 8.86 -5.49
CA ILE A 193 14.16 8.88 -4.44
C ILE A 193 14.05 10.13 -3.56
N ASP A 194 13.63 11.27 -4.11
CA ASP A 194 13.53 12.52 -3.36
C ASP A 194 12.34 12.48 -2.39
N MET A 195 11.19 11.97 -2.82
CA MET A 195 10.04 11.79 -1.96
C MET A 195 10.31 10.73 -0.88
N VAL A 196 10.98 9.63 -1.22
CA VAL A 196 11.41 8.62 -0.25
C VAL A 196 12.35 9.22 0.79
N ASN A 197 13.33 10.03 0.37
CA ASN A 197 14.26 10.69 1.30
C ASN A 197 13.58 11.67 2.27
N ARG A 198 12.48 12.30 1.85
CA ARG A 198 11.76 13.31 2.66
C ARG A 198 10.74 12.69 3.62
N HIS A 199 10.12 11.56 3.24
CA HIS A 199 8.90 11.07 3.91
C HIS A 199 9.04 9.71 4.58
N CYS A 200 10.02 8.87 4.16
CA CYS A 200 10.16 7.54 4.71
C CYS A 200 11.11 7.50 5.91
N ASP A 201 10.86 6.58 6.84
CA ASP A 201 11.72 6.37 8.00
C ASP A 201 12.89 5.44 7.66
N ARG A 202 12.68 4.53 6.68
CA ARG A 202 13.66 3.52 6.27
C ARG A 202 13.60 3.27 4.77
N VAL A 203 14.73 2.81 4.23
CA VAL A 203 14.87 2.43 2.83
C VAL A 203 15.53 1.07 2.72
N LEU A 204 15.03 0.25 1.82
CA LEU A 204 15.58 -1.02 1.37
C LEU A 204 15.98 -0.87 -0.10
N CYS A 205 17.26 -0.95 -0.41
CA CYS A 205 17.76 -0.91 -1.78
C CYS A 205 17.80 -2.33 -2.32
N LEU A 206 17.01 -2.60 -3.34
CA LEU A 206 16.86 -3.91 -3.94
C LEU A 206 17.39 -3.93 -5.38
N ASN A 207 18.23 -4.92 -5.67
CA ASN A 207 18.63 -5.30 -7.02
C ASN A 207 18.82 -6.83 -7.07
N GLN A 208 17.74 -7.59 -7.17
CA GLN A 208 17.64 -9.03 -7.03
C GLN A 208 18.06 -9.56 -5.63
N THR A 209 18.94 -8.86 -4.95
CA THR A 209 19.34 -9.05 -3.56
C THR A 209 19.17 -7.75 -2.79
N LEU A 210 19.19 -7.80 -1.47
CA LEU A 210 19.20 -6.59 -0.64
C LEU A 210 20.61 -5.97 -0.68
N VAL A 211 20.74 -4.83 -1.37
CA VAL A 211 22.03 -4.11 -1.50
C VAL A 211 22.32 -3.26 -0.27
N CYS A 212 21.30 -2.54 0.21
CA CYS A 212 21.42 -1.71 1.41
C CYS A 212 20.09 -1.65 2.18
N SER A 213 20.19 -1.31 3.46
CA SER A 213 19.04 -1.09 4.34
C SER A 213 19.42 -0.08 5.42
N GLY A 214 18.56 0.88 5.70
CA GLY A 214 18.81 1.87 6.74
C GLY A 214 17.93 3.10 6.67
N LYS A 215 18.32 4.15 7.41
CA LYS A 215 17.69 5.47 7.29
C LYS A 215 17.96 6.04 5.89
N PRO A 216 17.04 6.89 5.35
CA PRO A 216 17.18 7.44 4.01
C PRO A 216 18.54 8.06 3.73
N GLU A 217 19.09 8.86 4.65
CA GLU A 217 20.35 9.59 4.46
C GLU A 217 21.54 8.64 4.25
N ILE A 218 21.50 7.45 4.86
CA ILE A 218 22.55 6.42 4.74
C ILE A 218 22.28 5.52 3.54
N ALA A 219 21.05 5.01 3.41
CA ALA A 219 20.69 4.07 2.37
C ALA A 219 20.74 4.69 0.97
N LEU A 220 20.39 5.99 0.84
CA LEU A 220 20.41 6.72 -0.43
C LEU A 220 21.73 7.47 -0.67
N SER A 221 22.82 7.08 0.01
CA SER A 221 24.15 7.64 -0.26
C SER A 221 24.57 7.36 -1.72
N PRO A 222 25.43 8.23 -2.32
CA PRO A 222 25.88 8.04 -3.69
C PRO A 222 26.47 6.66 -3.97
N GLN A 223 27.21 6.09 -3.01
CA GLN A 223 27.78 4.75 -3.11
C GLN A 223 26.71 3.67 -3.19
N ASN A 224 25.69 3.71 -2.33
CA ASN A 224 24.60 2.75 -2.31
C ASN A 224 23.70 2.87 -3.54
N LEU A 225 23.46 4.10 -4.01
CA LEU A 225 22.72 4.34 -5.26
C LEU A 225 23.50 3.78 -6.47
N LEU A 226 24.82 4.00 -6.53
CA LEU A 226 25.65 3.42 -7.58
C LEU A 226 25.64 1.88 -7.53
N ALA A 227 25.74 1.28 -6.35
CA ALA A 227 25.69 -0.17 -6.17
C ALA A 227 24.31 -0.75 -6.55
N THR A 228 23.22 0.00 -6.30
CA THR A 228 21.85 -0.45 -6.54
C THR A 228 21.44 -0.30 -8.01
N TYR A 229 21.75 0.86 -8.64
CA TYR A 229 21.28 1.23 -9.96
C TYR A 229 22.32 1.08 -11.05
N GLY A 230 23.61 0.93 -10.67
CA GLY A 230 24.75 0.86 -11.61
C GLY A 230 25.28 2.24 -12.04
N PRO A 231 26.39 2.24 -12.83
CA PRO A 231 27.13 3.47 -13.15
C PRO A 231 26.41 4.48 -14.06
N GLY A 232 25.27 4.11 -14.63
CA GLY A 232 24.45 5.03 -15.46
C GLY A 232 23.40 5.82 -14.67
N PHE A 233 23.34 5.66 -13.36
CA PHE A 233 22.35 6.37 -12.54
C PHE A 233 22.86 7.77 -12.20
N SER A 234 22.30 8.81 -12.84
CA SER A 234 22.49 10.21 -12.42
C SER A 234 21.25 10.67 -11.64
N ARG A 235 21.46 11.12 -10.40
CA ARG A 235 20.41 11.80 -9.64
C ARG A 235 20.16 13.16 -10.32
N TYR A 236 19.02 13.32 -10.97
CA TYR A 236 18.59 14.63 -11.47
C TYR A 236 18.39 15.54 -10.25
N GLN A 237 19.35 16.42 -9.98
CA GLN A 237 19.16 17.52 -9.05
C GLN A 237 18.34 18.58 -9.79
N HIS A 238 17.06 18.69 -9.49
CA HIS A 238 16.31 19.90 -9.82
C HIS A 238 16.83 21.02 -8.94
N HIS A 239 17.71 21.84 -9.48
CA HIS A 239 18.01 23.15 -8.91
C HIS A 239 16.79 24.05 -9.18
N HIS A 240 16.09 24.41 -8.11
CA HIS A 240 15.16 25.54 -8.07
C HIS A 240 15.85 26.73 -7.44
#